data_9c5e671fcffc8a041e02e83d1529e582
#
_entry.id   9c5e671fcffc8a041e02e83d1529e582
#
_cell.length_a   1.000
_cell.length_b   1.000
_cell.length_c   1.000
_cell.angle_alpha   90.00
_cell.angle_beta   90.00
_cell.angle_gamma   90.00
#
_symmetry.space_group_name_H-M   'P 1'
#
loop_
_entity.id
_entity.type
_entity.pdbx_description
1 polymer ?
#
loop_
_entity_poly.entity_id
_entity_poly.type
_entity_poly.pdbx_seq_one_letter_code
_entity_poly.pdbx_strand_id
1 'polypeptide(L)'
;MSGFIAGGDTSAAYPISNADFWPEIDGQQLRAAMRIDSSVTDDRLEVATVNVMIEANRELATYRAARQAEGHATLADVPTEQIKGESQWLHLYRRVIYCGALAELIERYNSFDATNSGEQKVTEEESSPDQLRRDARKALRTILGISHATVELL
;
A
#
# COMPACT_ATOMS: atom_id res chain seq x y z
N MET A 1 -30.18 34.94 0.30
CA MET A 1 -29.88 33.67 -0.40
C MET A 1 -28.43 33.32 -0.12
N SER A 2 -28.18 32.62 0.96
CA SER A 2 -26.83 32.15 1.32
C SER A 2 -26.61 30.79 0.69
N GLY A 3 -25.83 30.76 -0.39
CA GLY A 3 -25.39 29.52 -0.97
C GLY A 3 -24.31 28.88 -0.07
N PHE A 4 -24.62 27.78 0.57
CA PHE A 4 -23.65 26.90 1.18
C PHE A 4 -22.88 26.22 0.04
N ILE A 5 -21.69 26.72 -0.25
CA ILE A 5 -20.72 25.97 -1.06
C ILE A 5 -20.07 25.01 -0.07
N ALA A 6 -20.50 23.76 -0.08
CA ALA A 6 -19.72 22.69 0.50
C ALA A 6 -18.42 22.59 -0.31
N GLY A 7 -17.38 23.30 0.14
CA GLY A 7 -16.03 23.08 -0.32
C GLY A 7 -15.65 21.65 0.06
N GLY A 8 -15.64 20.74 -0.89
CA GLY A 8 -14.98 19.46 -0.69
C GLY A 8 -13.52 19.78 -0.39
N ASP A 9 -13.06 19.43 0.82
CA ASP A 9 -11.65 19.41 1.16
C ASP A 9 -10.98 18.40 0.23
N THR A 10 -10.52 18.88 -0.92
CA THR A 10 -9.49 18.18 -1.67
C THR A 10 -8.20 18.38 -0.89
N SER A 11 -7.96 17.49 0.07
CA SER A 11 -6.67 17.42 0.75
C SER A 11 -5.57 17.44 -0.32
N ALA A 12 -4.61 18.35 -0.18
CA ALA A 12 -3.52 18.48 -1.13
C ALA A 12 -2.77 17.15 -1.26
N ALA A 13 -2.41 16.78 -2.50
CA ALA A 13 -1.61 15.60 -2.74
C ALA A 13 -0.34 15.61 -1.88
N TYR A 14 0.01 14.45 -1.33
CA TYR A 14 1.21 14.27 -0.50
C TYR A 14 2.09 13.17 -1.11
N PRO A 15 2.89 13.51 -2.13
CA PRO A 15 3.71 12.52 -2.82
C PRO A 15 4.87 12.03 -1.95
N ILE A 16 4.97 10.72 -1.79
CA ILE A 16 6.10 10.04 -1.18
C ILE A 16 6.92 9.42 -2.32
N SER A 17 8.10 9.98 -2.57
CA SER A 17 8.97 9.59 -3.68
C SER A 17 9.47 8.15 -3.51
N ASN A 18 9.73 7.49 -4.64
CA ASN A 18 10.24 6.12 -4.69
C ASN A 18 11.47 6.06 -5.60
N ALA A 19 12.12 4.91 -5.70
CA ALA A 19 13.16 4.67 -6.69
C ALA A 19 12.56 4.67 -8.12
N ASP A 20 13.35 5.15 -9.09
CA ASP A 20 12.90 5.52 -10.45
C ASP A 20 12.01 4.50 -11.19
N PHE A 21 12.23 3.21 -10.98
CA PHE A 21 11.42 2.17 -11.61
C PHE A 21 10.00 2.08 -11.03
N TRP A 22 9.85 2.37 -9.76
CA TRP A 22 8.62 2.20 -9.02
C TRP A 22 7.81 3.49 -8.97
N PRO A 23 6.47 3.41 -8.90
CA PRO A 23 5.66 4.62 -8.78
C PRO A 23 5.87 5.29 -7.42
N GLU A 24 5.73 6.61 -7.39
CA GLU A 24 5.53 7.32 -6.14
C GLU A 24 4.20 6.93 -5.49
N ILE A 25 4.09 7.11 -4.20
CA ILE A 25 2.86 6.87 -3.44
C ILE A 25 2.31 8.20 -2.95
N ASP A 26 1.06 8.49 -3.26
CA ASP A 26 0.36 9.62 -2.68
C ASP A 26 -0.17 9.24 -1.29
N GLY A 27 0.38 9.86 -0.25
CA GLY A 27 -0.01 9.62 1.13
C GLY A 27 -1.46 9.96 1.43
N GLN A 28 -2.05 10.92 0.73
CA GLN A 28 -3.47 11.25 0.92
C GLN A 28 -4.38 10.19 0.28
N GLN A 29 -4.02 9.68 -0.88
CA GLN A 29 -4.75 8.57 -1.48
C GLN A 29 -4.63 7.30 -0.63
N LEU A 30 -3.45 7.01 -0.09
CA LEU A 30 -3.24 5.91 0.84
C LEU A 30 -4.13 6.07 2.08
N ARG A 31 -4.12 7.25 2.68
CA ARG A 31 -4.94 7.59 3.85
C ARG A 31 -6.43 7.36 3.57
N ALA A 32 -6.93 7.87 2.46
CA ALA A 32 -8.33 7.73 2.06
C ALA A 32 -8.70 6.27 1.75
N ALA A 33 -7.88 5.57 0.99
CA ALA A 33 -8.14 4.19 0.57
C ALA A 33 -8.17 3.21 1.75
N MET A 34 -7.31 3.42 2.74
CA MET A 34 -7.16 2.54 3.90
C MET A 34 -7.86 3.06 5.16
N ARG A 35 -8.64 4.14 5.06
CA ARG A 35 -9.40 4.76 6.16
C ARG A 35 -8.53 5.11 7.36
N ILE A 36 -7.34 5.63 7.10
CA ILE A 36 -6.39 6.06 8.15
C ILE A 36 -6.80 7.46 8.61
N ASP A 37 -7.21 7.58 9.85
CA ASP A 37 -7.66 8.86 10.40
C ASP A 37 -6.51 9.80 10.82
N SER A 38 -6.86 10.98 11.29
CA SER A 38 -5.92 12.03 11.66
C SER A 38 -5.11 11.74 12.93
N SER A 39 -5.40 10.68 13.68
CA SER A 39 -4.60 10.25 14.83
C SER A 39 -3.20 9.77 14.39
N VAL A 40 -3.11 9.27 13.17
CA VAL A 40 -1.84 8.97 12.51
C VAL A 40 -1.35 10.22 11.78
N THR A 41 -0.26 10.81 12.24
CA THR A 41 0.35 11.98 11.59
C THR A 41 0.93 11.64 10.21
N ASP A 42 1.09 12.65 9.35
CA ASP A 42 1.70 12.45 8.03
C ASP A 42 3.12 11.89 8.14
N ASP A 43 3.92 12.35 9.10
CA ASP A 43 5.27 11.84 9.33
C ASP A 43 5.27 10.34 9.66
N ARG A 44 4.33 9.87 10.46
CA ARG A 44 4.21 8.46 10.83
C ARG A 44 3.73 7.60 9.65
N LEU A 45 2.79 8.13 8.88
CA LEU A 45 2.33 7.50 7.65
C LEU A 45 3.47 7.36 6.64
N GLU A 46 4.27 8.41 6.48
CA GLU A 46 5.44 8.40 5.59
C GLU A 46 6.47 7.36 6.02
N VAL A 47 6.83 7.31 7.31
CA VAL A 47 7.79 6.33 7.82
C VAL A 47 7.32 4.89 7.56
N ALA A 48 6.06 4.58 7.86
CA ALA A 48 5.51 3.25 7.60
C ALA A 48 5.51 2.92 6.09
N THR A 49 5.14 3.88 5.26
CA THR A 49 5.12 3.73 3.80
C THR A 49 6.52 3.49 3.24
N VAL A 50 7.51 4.27 3.65
CA VAL A 50 8.90 4.14 3.21
C VAL A 50 9.49 2.79 3.62
N ASN A 51 9.23 2.32 4.85
CA ASN A 51 9.68 1.01 5.30
C ASN A 51 9.17 -0.11 4.38
N VAL A 52 7.88 -0.08 4.07
CA VAL A 52 7.28 -1.08 3.17
C VAL A 52 7.79 -0.96 1.74
N MET A 53 8.03 0.26 1.24
CA MET A 53 8.67 0.46 -0.06
C MET A 53 10.05 -0.20 -0.12
N ILE A 54 10.87 -0.02 0.90
CA ILE A 54 12.21 -0.62 0.98
C ILE A 54 12.12 -2.14 0.91
N GLU A 55 11.23 -2.74 1.69
CA GLU A 55 11.02 -4.19 1.70
C GLU A 55 10.51 -4.71 0.35
N ALA A 56 9.46 -4.10 -0.18
CA ALA A 56 8.87 -4.49 -1.46
C ALA A 56 9.87 -4.35 -2.61
N ASN A 57 10.58 -3.24 -2.69
CA ASN A 57 11.57 -3.00 -3.74
C ASN A 57 12.72 -4.00 -3.68
N ARG A 58 13.13 -4.43 -2.48
CA ARG A 58 14.14 -5.47 -2.28
C ARG A 58 13.63 -6.83 -2.75
N GLU A 59 12.43 -7.22 -2.38
CA GLU A 59 11.83 -8.48 -2.80
C GLU A 59 11.61 -8.53 -4.32
N LEU A 60 11.30 -7.40 -4.94
CA LEU A 60 11.07 -7.27 -6.37
C LEU A 60 12.34 -6.91 -7.17
N ALA A 61 13.53 -6.90 -6.56
CA ALA A 61 14.76 -6.45 -7.22
C ALA A 61 15.11 -7.25 -8.48
N THR A 62 14.95 -8.58 -8.43
CA THR A 62 15.19 -9.46 -9.58
C THR A 62 14.18 -9.22 -10.69
N TYR A 63 12.91 -9.03 -10.33
CA TYR A 63 11.85 -8.67 -11.28
C TYR A 63 12.19 -7.34 -11.99
N ARG A 64 12.54 -6.31 -11.23
CA ARG A 64 12.96 -5.02 -11.79
C ARG A 64 14.11 -5.17 -12.76
N ALA A 65 15.17 -5.88 -12.36
CA ALA A 65 16.35 -6.07 -13.22
C ALA A 65 15.98 -6.77 -14.53
N ALA A 66 15.14 -7.78 -14.50
CA ALA A 66 14.66 -8.48 -15.69
C ALA A 66 13.83 -7.56 -16.62
N ARG A 67 12.91 -6.77 -16.05
CA ARG A 67 12.09 -5.83 -16.84
C ARG A 67 12.93 -4.71 -17.45
N GLN A 68 13.89 -4.19 -16.72
CA GLN A 68 14.83 -3.18 -17.24
C GLN A 68 15.72 -3.74 -18.35
N ALA A 69 16.17 -4.98 -18.25
CA ALA A 69 16.93 -5.67 -19.30
C ALA A 69 16.10 -5.84 -20.59
N GLU A 70 14.79 -5.97 -20.48
CA GLU A 70 13.86 -5.99 -21.63
C GLU A 70 13.60 -4.60 -22.23
N GLY A 71 14.11 -3.52 -21.62
CA GLY A 71 13.97 -2.15 -22.10
C GLY A 71 12.85 -1.35 -21.43
N HIS A 72 12.22 -1.86 -20.38
CA HIS A 72 11.18 -1.14 -19.64
C HIS A 72 11.81 -0.26 -18.57
N ALA A 73 11.68 1.07 -18.71
CA ALA A 73 12.27 2.05 -17.79
C ALA A 73 11.56 2.10 -16.44
N THR A 74 10.23 1.90 -16.44
CA THR A 74 9.37 1.96 -15.24
C THR A 74 8.40 0.79 -15.21
N LEU A 75 7.83 0.54 -14.03
CA LEU A 75 6.79 -0.48 -13.87
C LEU A 75 5.57 -0.21 -14.78
N ALA A 76 5.23 1.06 -14.99
CA ALA A 76 4.13 1.46 -15.87
C ALA A 76 4.37 1.06 -17.35
N ASP A 77 5.63 0.96 -17.78
CA ASP A 77 5.99 0.61 -19.16
C ASP A 77 5.93 -0.89 -19.43
N VAL A 78 5.88 -1.72 -18.39
CA VAL A 78 5.79 -3.17 -18.52
C VAL A 78 4.43 -3.54 -19.11
N PRO A 79 4.39 -4.26 -20.27
CA PRO A 79 3.12 -4.60 -20.92
C PRO A 79 2.19 -5.41 -20.04
N THR A 80 0.93 -5.02 -20.01
CA THR A 80 -0.13 -5.69 -19.25
C THR A 80 -1.50 -5.11 -19.62
N GLU A 81 -2.55 -5.66 -19.06
CA GLU A 81 -3.89 -5.10 -19.16
C GLU A 81 -3.97 -3.75 -18.44
N GLN A 82 -4.79 -2.86 -19.00
CA GLN A 82 -5.12 -1.59 -18.37
C GLN A 82 -6.43 -1.74 -17.57
N ILE A 83 -6.38 -1.37 -16.30
CA ILE A 83 -7.53 -1.39 -15.41
C ILE A 83 -7.77 0.04 -14.92
N LYS A 84 -8.96 0.57 -15.15
CA LYS A 84 -9.28 1.96 -14.82
C LYS A 84 -8.29 2.97 -15.44
N GLY A 85 -7.83 2.69 -16.66
CA GLY A 85 -6.91 3.55 -17.40
C GLY A 85 -5.45 3.51 -16.94
N GLU A 86 -5.09 2.60 -16.04
CA GLU A 86 -3.74 2.40 -15.54
C GLU A 86 -3.27 0.95 -15.67
N SER A 87 -1.97 0.75 -15.75
CA SER A 87 -1.36 -0.58 -15.70
C SER A 87 -1.80 -1.35 -14.46
N GLN A 88 -2.23 -2.62 -14.64
CA GLN A 88 -2.56 -3.47 -13.49
C GLN A 88 -1.39 -3.63 -12.52
N TRP A 89 -0.13 -3.54 -13.00
CA TRP A 89 1.05 -3.61 -12.13
C TRP A 89 1.12 -2.46 -11.13
N LEU A 90 0.67 -1.26 -11.52
CA LEU A 90 0.60 -0.11 -10.62
C LEU A 90 -0.44 -0.35 -9.51
N HIS A 91 -1.59 -0.91 -9.85
CA HIS A 91 -2.61 -1.25 -8.86
C HIS A 91 -2.11 -2.30 -7.87
N LEU A 92 -1.42 -3.34 -8.35
CA LEU A 92 -0.85 -4.39 -7.50
C LEU A 92 0.27 -3.86 -6.61
N TYR A 93 1.16 -3.03 -7.14
CA TYR A 93 2.22 -2.42 -6.34
C TYR A 93 1.65 -1.52 -5.23
N ARG A 94 0.67 -0.65 -5.55
CA ARG A 94 -0.02 0.14 -4.53
C ARG A 94 -0.67 -0.73 -3.47
N ARG A 95 -1.28 -1.86 -3.85
CA ARG A 95 -1.87 -2.80 -2.88
C ARG A 95 -0.81 -3.36 -1.93
N VAL A 96 0.37 -3.73 -2.42
CA VAL A 96 1.49 -4.16 -1.56
C VAL A 96 1.82 -3.09 -0.53
N ILE A 97 2.00 -1.85 -1.00
CA ILE A 97 2.39 -0.73 -0.13
C ILE A 97 1.27 -0.35 0.85
N TYR A 98 0.05 -0.23 0.39
CA TYR A 98 -1.10 0.19 1.21
C TYR A 98 -1.39 -0.82 2.33
N CYS A 99 -1.49 -2.09 2.00
CA CYS A 99 -1.74 -3.13 3.00
C CYS A 99 -0.57 -3.27 3.97
N GLY A 100 0.67 -3.21 3.49
CA GLY A 100 1.86 -3.29 4.34
C GLY A 100 1.98 -2.10 5.29
N ALA A 101 1.75 -0.88 4.81
CA ALA A 101 1.81 0.33 5.62
C ALA A 101 0.74 0.33 6.73
N LEU A 102 -0.50 -0.03 6.39
CA LEU A 102 -1.56 -0.12 7.39
C LEU A 102 -1.27 -1.21 8.43
N ALA A 103 -0.76 -2.38 8.01
CA ALA A 103 -0.37 -3.43 8.94
C ALA A 103 0.70 -2.95 9.93
N GLU A 104 1.74 -2.27 9.44
CA GLU A 104 2.80 -1.70 10.29
C GLU A 104 2.24 -0.66 11.27
N LEU A 105 1.36 0.22 10.81
CA LEU A 105 0.74 1.23 11.65
C LEU A 105 -0.08 0.59 12.78
N ILE A 106 -0.92 -0.39 12.48
CA ILE A 106 -1.75 -1.08 13.48
C ILE A 106 -0.86 -1.79 14.51
N GLU A 107 0.16 -2.52 14.09
CA GLU A 107 1.07 -3.24 14.99
C GLU A 107 1.80 -2.30 15.93
N ARG A 108 2.29 -1.16 15.44
CA ARG A 108 2.99 -0.17 16.26
C ARG A 108 2.07 0.55 17.25
N TYR A 109 0.82 0.83 16.86
CA TYR A 109 -0.11 1.57 17.72
C TYR A 109 -0.81 0.69 18.73
N ASN A 110 -1.16 -0.56 18.39
CA ASN A 110 -1.72 -1.48 19.36
C ASN A 110 -0.78 -1.78 20.53
N SER A 111 0.52 -1.69 20.32
CA SER A 111 1.49 -1.86 21.41
C SER A 111 1.53 -0.65 22.36
N PHE A 112 1.14 0.54 21.92
CA PHE A 112 1.07 1.74 22.76
C PHE A 112 -0.25 1.83 23.54
N ASP A 113 -1.36 1.42 22.95
CA ASP A 113 -2.68 1.46 23.57
C ASP A 113 -2.88 0.34 24.62
N ALA A 114 -2.12 -0.73 24.55
CA ALA A 114 -2.14 -1.81 25.55
C ALA A 114 -1.65 -1.37 26.94
N THR A 115 -1.03 -0.19 27.04
CA THR A 115 -0.56 0.40 28.32
C THR A 115 -1.50 1.48 28.88
N ASN A 116 -2.48 1.92 28.13
CA ASN A 116 -3.52 2.85 28.60
C ASN A 116 -4.88 2.17 28.54
N SER A 117 -5.39 1.81 29.70
CA SER A 117 -6.71 1.24 29.90
C SER A 117 -7.80 2.14 29.31
N GLY A 118 -8.51 1.67 28.30
CA GLY A 118 -9.71 2.32 27.80
C GLY A 118 -10.14 1.79 26.46
N GLU A 119 -11.12 0.92 26.47
CA GLU A 119 -12.14 0.68 25.47
C GLU A 119 -12.08 1.57 24.21
N GLN A 120 -11.16 1.32 23.31
CA GLN A 120 -11.42 1.51 21.91
C GLN A 120 -11.41 0.13 21.27
N LYS A 121 -12.59 -0.48 21.26
CA LYS A 121 -12.92 -1.53 20.31
C LYS A 121 -12.67 -0.95 18.93
N VAL A 122 -11.50 -1.20 18.38
CA VAL A 122 -11.35 -1.31 16.94
C VAL A 122 -12.40 -2.33 16.54
N THR A 123 -13.41 -1.88 15.85
CA THR A 123 -14.53 -2.73 15.42
C THR A 123 -13.94 -3.95 14.72
N GLU A 124 -14.32 -5.13 15.15
CA GLU A 124 -13.84 -6.46 14.73
C GLU A 124 -14.03 -6.76 13.21
N GLU A 125 -14.41 -5.77 12.40
CA GLU A 125 -14.59 -5.87 10.96
C GLU A 125 -13.45 -5.22 10.15
N GLU A 126 -12.48 -4.56 10.78
CA GLU A 126 -11.32 -4.01 10.07
C GLU A 126 -10.23 -5.07 10.00
N SER A 127 -9.72 -5.29 8.79
CA SER A 127 -8.74 -6.31 8.45
C SER A 127 -7.59 -6.37 9.47
N SER A 128 -7.36 -7.53 10.07
CA SER A 128 -6.25 -7.73 11.00
C SER A 128 -4.91 -7.49 10.31
N PRO A 129 -3.83 -7.12 11.04
CA PRO A 129 -2.49 -7.01 10.46
C PRO A 129 -2.05 -8.25 9.68
N ASP A 130 -2.39 -9.44 10.18
CA ASP A 130 -2.10 -10.70 9.48
C ASP A 130 -2.83 -10.82 8.14
N GLN A 131 -4.08 -10.38 8.07
CA GLN A 131 -4.83 -10.37 6.82
C GLN A 131 -4.23 -9.36 5.83
N LEU A 132 -3.90 -8.17 6.29
CA LEU A 132 -3.26 -7.15 5.48
C LEU A 132 -1.91 -7.62 4.94
N ARG A 133 -1.10 -8.28 5.75
CA ARG A 133 0.17 -8.86 5.31
C ARG A 133 -0.02 -9.98 4.31
N ARG A 134 -1.05 -10.80 4.46
CA ARG A 134 -1.42 -11.82 3.45
C ARG A 134 -1.82 -11.18 2.13
N ASP A 135 -2.62 -10.12 2.16
CA ASP A 135 -3.05 -9.40 0.96
C ASP A 135 -1.89 -8.73 0.24
N ALA A 136 -0.98 -8.09 0.98
CA ALA A 136 0.24 -7.52 0.43
C ALA A 136 1.11 -8.59 -0.24
N ARG A 137 1.32 -9.71 0.44
CA ARG A 137 2.10 -10.84 -0.09
C ARG A 137 1.46 -11.47 -1.32
N LYS A 138 0.13 -11.59 -1.35
CA LYS A 138 -0.60 -12.08 -2.52
C LYS A 138 -0.38 -11.18 -3.74
N ALA A 139 -0.49 -9.87 -3.56
CA ALA A 139 -0.24 -8.90 -4.63
C ALA A 139 1.21 -8.95 -5.12
N LEU A 140 2.18 -9.03 -4.22
CA LEU A 140 3.60 -9.15 -4.53
C LEU A 140 3.92 -10.41 -5.32
N ARG A 141 3.37 -11.55 -4.91
CA ARG A 141 3.52 -12.83 -5.62
C ARG A 141 2.89 -12.79 -7.02
N THR A 142 1.79 -12.07 -7.19
CA THR A 142 1.19 -11.85 -8.51
C THR A 142 2.13 -11.07 -9.43
N ILE A 143 2.80 -10.03 -8.94
CA ILE A 143 3.82 -9.30 -9.71
C ILE A 143 4.97 -10.23 -10.11
N LEU A 144 5.43 -11.07 -9.18
CA LEU A 144 6.51 -12.03 -9.43
C LEU A 144 6.11 -13.18 -10.36
N GLY A 145 4.84 -13.33 -10.71
CA GLY A 145 4.33 -14.44 -11.52
C GLY A 145 4.36 -15.80 -10.79
N ILE A 146 4.44 -15.78 -9.47
CA ILE A 146 4.41 -16.99 -8.66
C ILE A 146 2.96 -17.41 -8.46
N SER A 147 2.57 -18.52 -9.06
CA SER A 147 1.24 -19.09 -8.86
C SER A 147 1.03 -19.54 -7.41
N HIS A 148 -0.22 -19.43 -6.96
CA HIS A 148 -0.63 -20.09 -5.71
C HIS A 148 -0.61 -21.60 -5.97
N ALA A 149 0.46 -22.29 -5.58
CA ALA A 149 0.45 -23.72 -5.58
C ALA A 149 -0.55 -24.19 -4.51
N THR A 150 -1.69 -24.67 -4.94
CA THR A 150 -2.54 -25.52 -4.13
C THR A 150 -1.81 -26.85 -4.05
N VAL A 151 -1.18 -27.14 -2.92
CA VAL A 151 -0.67 -28.50 -2.65
C VAL A 151 -1.90 -29.34 -2.36
N GLU A 152 -2.44 -30.00 -3.38
CA GLU A 152 -3.32 -31.13 -3.16
C GLU A 152 -2.42 -32.30 -2.67
N LEU A 153 -2.52 -32.59 -1.39
CA LEU A 153 -2.05 -33.84 -0.85
C LEU A 153 -3.00 -34.94 -1.34
N LEU A 154 -2.53 -35.69 -2.31
CA LEU A 154 -3.13 -36.96 -2.64
C LEU A 154 -2.80 -37.99 -1.57
#